data_44727254374cf80a0fc4c1aaeb68b1ca
#
_entry.id   44727254374cf80a0fc4c1aaeb68b1ca
#
_cell.length_a   1.000
_cell.length_b   1.000
_cell.length_c   1.000
_cell.angle_alpha   90.00
_cell.angle_beta   90.00
_cell.angle_gamma   90.00
#
_symmetry.space_group_name_H-M   'P 1'
#
loop_
_entity.id
_entity.type
_entity.pdbx_description
1 polymer ?
#
loop_
_entity_poly.entity_id
_entity_poly.type
_entity_poly.pdbx_seq_one_letter_code
_entity_poly.pdbx_strand_id
1 'polypeptide(L)'
;IDYLTPATLVSGKEMAIQLSLPRRSTSTVAVLQTQAFGRKVQRLDSNGIRTHAEREICLGSIRHLWNDLPQTINLDVNQLASHLFVTGSTGAGKSNAIYEVLSQLGHHKVPFMVIEPAKGEYKHMFGHRSDVRVLGSNAKYSELLCINPFRFPDETHVLEHIDRLVEIFTMCWPMYAAMPAILKEAILQSYSECGWNMVSSVNRFTPALFPTFNDLLTQLKAVIDDSAYSQELKSNYTGSLVTRVKSLTNGLNGLIFCGEEIDNAELFDSNVIIDLSRIGSQETKSLIMGILVIRLSEHR
;
A
#
# COMPACT_ATOMS: atom_id res chain seq x y z
N ILE A 1 -17.30 47.87 34.64
CA ILE A 1 -17.57 46.43 34.84
C ILE A 1 -19.07 46.34 35.08
N ASP A 2 -19.82 46.00 34.06
CA ASP A 2 -21.24 45.71 34.24
C ASP A 2 -21.36 44.36 34.96
N TYR A 3 -22.06 44.41 36.08
CA TYR A 3 -22.34 43.22 36.87
C TYR A 3 -23.30 42.31 36.10
N LEU A 4 -22.84 41.14 35.71
CA LEU A 4 -23.72 40.10 35.21
C LEU A 4 -24.64 39.66 36.33
N THR A 5 -25.92 39.95 36.18
CA THR A 5 -26.92 39.53 37.17
C THR A 5 -27.17 38.03 37.08
N PRO A 6 -27.58 37.37 38.18
CA PRO A 6 -27.90 35.94 38.15
C PRO A 6 -28.98 35.53 37.15
N ALA A 7 -29.71 36.50 36.61
CA ALA A 7 -30.77 36.31 35.62
C ALA A 7 -30.28 36.32 34.16
N THR A 8 -29.00 36.61 33.93
CA THR A 8 -28.45 36.63 32.56
C THR A 8 -28.03 35.21 32.18
N LEU A 9 -28.77 34.61 31.25
CA LEU A 9 -28.38 33.32 30.65
C LEU A 9 -27.23 33.55 29.65
N VAL A 10 -26.10 32.95 29.94
CA VAL A 10 -24.95 32.89 29.02
C VAL A 10 -24.74 31.45 28.59
N SER A 11 -24.46 31.25 27.30
CA SER A 11 -24.09 29.92 26.82
C SER A 11 -22.71 29.53 27.35
N GLY A 12 -22.41 28.21 27.45
CA GLY A 12 -21.10 27.73 27.84
C GLY A 12 -19.98 28.24 26.91
N LYS A 13 -20.29 28.57 25.65
CA LYS A 13 -19.37 29.20 24.69
C LYS A 13 -19.05 30.66 25.03
N GLU A 14 -20.04 31.43 25.40
CA GLU A 14 -19.86 32.83 25.84
C GLU A 14 -19.09 32.89 27.14
N MET A 15 -19.36 31.97 28.05
CA MET A 15 -18.64 31.86 29.32
C MET A 15 -17.18 31.42 29.11
N ALA A 16 -16.90 30.53 28.15
CA ALA A 16 -15.54 30.15 27.79
C ALA A 16 -14.73 31.30 27.15
N ILE A 17 -15.40 32.27 26.49
CA ILE A 17 -14.76 33.46 25.93
C ILE A 17 -14.43 34.46 27.05
N GLN A 18 -15.28 34.59 28.07
CA GLN A 18 -15.09 35.51 29.19
C GLN A 18 -14.11 34.96 30.24
N LEU A 19 -14.11 33.66 30.48
CA LEU A 19 -13.13 32.99 31.30
C LEU A 19 -11.84 32.79 30.46
N SER A 20 -10.89 33.69 30.62
CA SER A 20 -9.58 33.50 29.98
C SER A 20 -8.98 32.18 30.45
N LEU A 21 -8.51 31.36 29.49
CA LEU A 21 -7.81 30.12 29.81
C LEU A 21 -6.60 30.41 30.72
N PRO A 22 -6.32 29.56 31.73
CA PRO A 22 -5.19 29.75 32.60
C PRO A 22 -3.89 29.80 31.80
N ARG A 23 -3.06 30.79 32.07
CA ARG A 23 -1.77 30.98 31.41
C ARG A 23 -0.63 30.21 32.10
N ARG A 24 -0.87 29.67 33.26
CA ARG A 24 0.09 28.89 34.09
C ARG A 24 -0.62 27.68 34.67
N SER A 25 0.11 26.60 34.81
CA SER A 25 -0.40 25.41 35.49
C SER A 25 -0.79 25.72 36.92
N THR A 26 -1.91 25.16 37.37
CA THR A 26 -2.38 25.14 38.75
C THR A 26 -2.27 23.71 39.29
N SER A 27 -2.53 23.51 40.57
CA SER A 27 -2.53 22.19 41.20
C SER A 27 -3.56 21.21 40.60
N THR A 28 -4.60 21.75 39.95
CA THR A 28 -5.71 20.95 39.37
C THR A 28 -5.80 20.99 37.87
N VAL A 29 -5.13 21.94 37.19
CA VAL A 29 -5.16 22.11 35.75
C VAL A 29 -3.75 22.28 35.20
N ALA A 30 -3.29 21.34 34.42
CA ALA A 30 -2.02 21.44 33.70
C ALA A 30 -2.18 22.31 32.45
N VAL A 31 -1.34 23.33 32.31
CA VAL A 31 -1.22 24.12 31.07
C VAL A 31 0.01 23.68 30.35
N LEU A 32 -0.18 23.01 29.21
CA LEU A 32 0.90 22.58 28.33
C LEU A 32 1.08 23.62 27.24
N GLN A 33 2.32 24.07 27.05
CA GLN A 33 2.65 24.90 25.91
C GLN A 33 2.72 24.01 24.67
N THR A 34 1.78 24.18 23.75
CA THR A 34 1.78 23.50 22.45
C THR A 34 2.53 24.32 21.41
N GLN A 35 2.90 23.68 20.30
CA GLN A 35 3.43 24.43 19.17
C GLN A 35 2.41 25.46 18.67
N ALA A 36 2.89 26.64 18.33
CA ALA A 36 2.05 27.69 17.75
C ALA A 36 1.56 27.25 16.36
N PHE A 37 0.24 27.24 16.16
CA PHE A 37 -0.33 27.01 14.86
C PHE A 37 -0.22 28.27 13.99
N GLY A 38 0.44 28.16 12.85
CA GLY A 38 0.48 29.21 11.85
C GLY A 38 -0.89 29.40 11.20
N ARG A 39 -1.31 30.65 11.03
CA ARG A 39 -2.52 31.02 10.26
C ARG A 39 -2.22 31.34 8.82
N LYS A 40 -0.95 31.37 8.43
CA LYS A 40 -0.50 31.65 7.08
C LYS A 40 0.32 30.45 6.61
N VAL A 41 -0.14 29.78 5.57
CA VAL A 41 0.61 28.76 4.87
C VAL A 41 1.24 29.43 3.66
N GLN A 42 2.57 29.45 3.61
CA GLN A 42 3.32 30.06 2.51
C GLN A 42 4.45 29.10 2.15
N ARG A 43 4.60 28.82 0.87
CA ARG A 43 5.79 28.16 0.38
C ARG A 43 6.86 29.24 0.18
N LEU A 44 8.00 29.01 0.81
CA LEU A 44 9.17 29.89 0.71
C LEU A 44 10.32 29.11 0.10
N ASP A 45 11.12 29.77 -0.73
CA ASP A 45 12.40 29.23 -1.20
C ASP A 45 13.46 29.35 -0.10
N SER A 46 14.69 28.92 -0.43
CA SER A 46 15.86 29.02 0.47
C SER A 46 16.19 30.45 0.91
N ASN A 47 15.69 31.45 0.18
CA ASN A 47 15.88 32.88 0.45
C ASN A 47 14.69 33.52 1.17
N GLY A 48 13.66 32.72 1.52
CA GLY A 48 12.46 33.22 2.17
C GLY A 48 11.48 33.95 1.22
N ILE A 49 11.64 33.82 -0.08
CA ILE A 49 10.76 34.41 -1.09
C ILE A 49 9.59 33.48 -1.38
N ARG A 50 8.39 34.02 -1.50
CA ARG A 50 7.19 33.24 -1.87
C ARG A 50 7.40 32.58 -3.24
N THR A 51 7.18 31.27 -3.30
CA THR A 51 7.19 30.51 -4.53
C THR A 51 5.87 29.75 -4.71
N HIS A 52 5.50 29.57 -5.97
CA HIS A 52 4.43 28.67 -6.38
C HIS A 52 5.06 27.46 -7.08
N ALA A 53 4.50 26.26 -6.88
CA ALA A 53 4.92 25.12 -7.67
C ALA A 53 4.29 25.22 -9.07
N GLU A 54 4.93 24.64 -10.07
CA GLU A 54 4.36 24.54 -11.43
C GLU A 54 3.12 23.64 -11.45
N ARG A 55 3.09 22.62 -10.59
CA ARG A 55 1.98 21.66 -10.44
C ARG A 55 1.57 21.60 -8.99
N GLU A 56 0.39 22.07 -8.66
CA GLU A 56 -0.14 22.12 -7.31
C GLU A 56 -1.46 21.38 -7.20
N ILE A 57 -1.65 20.68 -6.08
CA ILE A 57 -2.90 20.06 -5.66
C ILE A 57 -3.48 20.90 -4.53
N CYS A 58 -4.69 21.42 -4.72
CA CYS A 58 -5.40 22.16 -3.68
C CYS A 58 -6.08 21.20 -2.71
N LEU A 59 -5.71 21.26 -1.43
CA LEU A 59 -6.36 20.46 -0.37
C LEU A 59 -7.60 21.14 0.21
N GLY A 60 -7.78 22.44 -0.02
CA GLY A 60 -8.90 23.22 0.49
C GLY A 60 -8.47 24.57 1.05
N SER A 61 -9.41 25.27 1.69
CA SER A 61 -9.19 26.57 2.34
C SER A 61 -8.92 26.41 3.83
N ILE A 62 -8.22 27.39 4.39
CA ILE A 62 -7.98 27.45 5.84
C ILE A 62 -9.28 27.85 6.53
N ARG A 63 -9.71 27.03 7.51
CA ARG A 63 -10.84 27.37 8.37
C ARG A 63 -10.35 27.88 9.74
N HIS A 64 -10.78 29.08 10.10
CA HIS A 64 -10.44 29.69 11.38
C HIS A 64 -11.68 30.28 12.05
N LEU A 65 -11.93 29.92 13.30
CA LEU A 65 -13.06 30.41 14.10
C LEU A 65 -14.41 30.37 13.32
N TRP A 66 -14.71 29.21 12.72
CA TRP A 66 -15.94 28.96 11.94
C TRP A 66 -16.06 29.68 10.57
N ASN A 67 -15.07 30.48 10.20
CA ASN A 67 -14.99 31.14 8.91
C ASN A 67 -13.92 30.52 8.03
N ASP A 68 -14.23 30.35 6.76
CA ASP A 68 -13.26 29.94 5.76
C ASP A 68 -12.47 31.17 5.32
N LEU A 69 -11.15 31.09 5.37
CA LEU A 69 -10.27 32.13 4.89
C LEU A 69 -10.03 31.96 3.38
N PRO A 70 -9.78 33.06 2.65
CA PRO A 70 -9.55 32.99 1.20
C PRO A 70 -8.23 32.29 0.81
N GLN A 71 -7.43 31.91 1.80
CA GLN A 71 -6.14 31.24 1.56
C GLN A 71 -6.35 29.74 1.41
N THR A 72 -5.81 29.17 0.32
CA THR A 72 -5.80 27.74 0.06
C THR A 72 -4.51 27.10 0.54
N ILE A 73 -4.61 25.81 0.87
CA ILE A 73 -3.46 24.94 1.17
C ILE A 73 -3.20 24.10 -0.05
N ASN A 74 -2.06 24.29 -0.66
CA ASN A 74 -1.65 23.58 -1.84
C ASN A 74 -0.43 22.70 -1.57
N LEU A 75 -0.45 21.47 -2.10
CA LEU A 75 0.69 20.57 -2.14
C LEU A 75 1.35 20.63 -3.52
N ASP A 76 2.66 20.66 -3.53
CA ASP A 76 3.43 20.46 -4.75
C ASP A 76 3.40 18.97 -5.13
N VAL A 77 3.02 18.66 -6.36
CA VAL A 77 3.00 17.29 -6.89
C VAL A 77 4.36 16.61 -6.73
N ASN A 78 5.46 17.34 -6.93
CA ASN A 78 6.81 16.80 -6.78
C ASN A 78 7.14 16.41 -5.33
N GLN A 79 6.48 17.02 -4.33
CA GLN A 79 6.68 16.68 -2.93
C GLN A 79 5.91 15.43 -2.48
N LEU A 80 4.99 14.92 -3.29
CA LEU A 80 4.29 13.66 -2.99
C LEU A 80 5.24 12.46 -2.95
N ALA A 81 6.40 12.55 -3.59
CA ALA A 81 7.47 11.55 -3.45
C ALA A 81 7.96 11.37 -1.99
N SER A 82 7.71 12.34 -1.11
CA SER A 82 8.09 12.30 0.31
C SER A 82 7.05 11.63 1.21
N HIS A 83 6.08 10.94 0.66
CA HIS A 83 4.94 10.29 1.32
C HIS A 83 3.92 11.27 1.93
N LEU A 84 2.66 10.87 1.88
CA LEU A 84 1.52 11.56 2.49
C LEU A 84 0.78 10.58 3.40
N PHE A 85 0.61 10.95 4.67
CA PHE A 85 -0.19 10.18 5.61
C PHE A 85 -1.49 10.90 5.94
N VAL A 86 -2.64 10.27 5.62
CA VAL A 86 -3.97 10.83 5.88
C VAL A 86 -4.65 10.02 6.97
N THR A 87 -4.91 10.65 8.11
CA THR A 87 -5.51 10.01 9.29
C THR A 87 -6.72 10.79 9.80
N GLY A 88 -7.55 10.12 10.58
CA GLY A 88 -8.74 10.69 11.21
C GLY A 88 -9.74 9.60 11.62
N SER A 89 -10.74 9.94 12.40
CA SER A 89 -11.83 9.04 12.81
C SER A 89 -12.69 8.61 11.61
N THR A 90 -13.54 7.60 11.81
CA THR A 90 -14.52 7.20 10.79
C THR A 90 -15.46 8.36 10.48
N GLY A 91 -15.72 8.62 9.19
CA GLY A 91 -16.56 9.74 8.75
C GLY A 91 -15.87 11.11 8.71
N ALA A 92 -14.57 11.21 9.07
CA ALA A 92 -13.83 12.48 9.04
C ALA A 92 -13.44 12.98 7.64
N GLY A 93 -13.79 12.25 6.57
CA GLY A 93 -13.52 12.66 5.19
C GLY A 93 -12.18 12.19 4.61
N LYS A 94 -11.48 11.23 5.26
CA LYS A 94 -10.19 10.70 4.77
C LYS A 94 -10.24 10.26 3.29
N SER A 95 -11.22 9.41 2.96
CA SER A 95 -11.39 8.92 1.58
C SER A 95 -11.66 10.07 0.62
N ASN A 96 -12.50 11.05 1.01
CA ASN A 96 -12.77 12.22 0.16
C ASN A 96 -11.52 13.05 -0.10
N ALA A 97 -10.65 13.23 0.91
CA ALA A 97 -9.38 13.94 0.73
C ALA A 97 -8.48 13.21 -0.30
N ILE A 98 -8.42 11.88 -0.23
CA ILE A 98 -7.65 11.09 -1.22
C ILE A 98 -8.31 11.13 -2.60
N TYR A 99 -9.64 11.06 -2.69
CA TYR A 99 -10.35 11.19 -3.98
C TYR A 99 -10.04 12.52 -4.66
N GLU A 100 -10.00 13.61 -3.89
CA GLU A 100 -9.65 14.94 -4.42
C GLU A 100 -8.20 14.97 -4.92
N VAL A 101 -7.26 14.43 -4.14
CA VAL A 101 -5.85 14.33 -4.56
C VAL A 101 -5.72 13.54 -5.86
N LEU A 102 -6.33 12.33 -5.95
CA LEU A 102 -6.25 11.49 -7.14
C LEU A 102 -6.91 12.15 -8.37
N SER A 103 -8.02 12.85 -8.17
CA SER A 103 -8.70 13.60 -9.24
C SER A 103 -7.79 14.68 -9.81
N GLN A 104 -7.16 15.47 -8.95
CA GLN A 104 -6.25 16.53 -9.36
C GLN A 104 -4.95 16.00 -9.98
N LEU A 105 -4.41 14.85 -9.50
CA LEU A 105 -3.28 14.17 -10.15
C LEU A 105 -3.61 13.81 -11.61
N GLY A 106 -4.84 13.34 -11.87
CA GLY A 106 -5.31 13.09 -13.23
C GLY A 106 -5.27 14.34 -14.13
N HIS A 107 -5.63 15.52 -13.62
CA HIS A 107 -5.51 16.78 -14.35
C HIS A 107 -4.04 17.13 -14.68
N HIS A 108 -3.11 16.74 -13.82
CA HIS A 108 -1.68 16.92 -14.04
C HIS A 108 -1.03 15.80 -14.85
N LYS A 109 -1.81 14.82 -15.35
CA LYS A 109 -1.35 13.65 -16.10
C LYS A 109 -0.33 12.82 -15.32
N VAL A 110 -0.49 12.73 -14.00
CA VAL A 110 0.29 11.85 -13.14
C VAL A 110 -0.50 10.59 -12.91
N PRO A 111 0.00 9.43 -13.34
CA PRO A 111 -0.69 8.16 -13.11
C PRO A 111 -0.71 7.81 -11.62
N PHE A 112 -1.72 7.03 -11.23
CA PHE A 112 -1.83 6.55 -9.87
C PHE A 112 -2.22 5.06 -9.82
N MET A 113 -1.72 4.37 -8.81
CA MET A 113 -2.19 3.04 -8.44
C MET A 113 -2.77 3.08 -7.03
N VAL A 114 -4.00 2.60 -6.88
CA VAL A 114 -4.65 2.43 -5.58
C VAL A 114 -4.73 0.95 -5.25
N ILE A 115 -4.19 0.55 -4.11
CA ILE A 115 -4.38 -0.79 -3.56
C ILE A 115 -5.39 -0.68 -2.42
N GLU A 116 -6.56 -1.27 -2.61
CA GLU A 116 -7.67 -1.18 -1.65
C GLU A 116 -7.98 -2.54 -1.00
N PRO A 117 -7.48 -2.79 0.23
CA PRO A 117 -7.63 -4.10 0.86
C PRO A 117 -8.98 -4.32 1.56
N ALA A 118 -9.80 -3.28 1.77
CA ALA A 118 -10.92 -3.40 2.70
C ALA A 118 -12.31 -3.14 2.11
N LYS A 119 -12.61 -1.93 1.64
CA LYS A 119 -14.00 -1.51 1.40
C LYS A 119 -14.46 -1.61 -0.04
N GLY A 120 -13.56 -1.50 -1.02
CA GLY A 120 -13.89 -1.44 -2.44
C GLY A 120 -14.61 -0.14 -2.86
N GLU A 121 -14.34 0.97 -2.18
CA GLU A 121 -15.01 2.27 -2.43
C GLU A 121 -14.44 2.99 -3.67
N TYR A 122 -13.13 2.86 -3.93
CA TYR A 122 -12.44 3.57 -5.01
C TYR A 122 -12.96 3.19 -6.40
N LYS A 123 -13.30 1.93 -6.63
CA LYS A 123 -13.90 1.50 -7.90
C LYS A 123 -15.25 2.16 -8.20
N HIS A 124 -16.03 2.50 -7.17
CA HIS A 124 -17.30 3.19 -7.34
C HIS A 124 -17.08 4.68 -7.66
N MET A 125 -15.99 5.25 -7.14
CA MET A 125 -15.66 6.66 -7.37
C MET A 125 -15.02 6.90 -8.74
N PHE A 126 -14.11 6.04 -9.16
CA PHE A 126 -13.28 6.25 -10.35
C PHE A 126 -13.51 5.22 -11.47
N GLY A 127 -14.15 4.09 -11.19
CA GLY A 127 -14.30 2.98 -12.15
C GLY A 127 -15.20 3.29 -13.37
N HIS A 128 -15.89 4.43 -13.37
CA HIS A 128 -16.64 4.91 -14.52
C HIS A 128 -15.78 5.69 -15.53
N ARG A 129 -14.55 6.04 -15.17
CA ARG A 129 -13.62 6.77 -16.02
C ARG A 129 -12.96 5.83 -17.02
N SER A 130 -12.92 6.21 -18.27
CA SER A 130 -12.29 5.43 -19.35
C SER A 130 -10.77 5.29 -19.24
N ASP A 131 -10.13 6.18 -18.47
CA ASP A 131 -8.69 6.21 -18.24
C ASP A 131 -8.28 5.47 -16.95
N VAL A 132 -9.22 4.78 -16.27
CA VAL A 132 -8.98 4.03 -15.03
C VAL A 132 -9.34 2.57 -15.21
N ARG A 133 -8.37 1.67 -15.00
CA ARG A 133 -8.63 0.22 -14.92
C ARG A 133 -8.95 -0.20 -13.49
N VAL A 134 -9.92 -1.08 -13.36
CA VAL A 134 -10.25 -1.70 -12.05
C VAL A 134 -9.92 -3.17 -12.11
N LEU A 135 -8.91 -3.57 -11.37
CA LEU A 135 -8.44 -4.94 -11.24
C LEU A 135 -8.91 -5.54 -9.92
N GLY A 136 -9.28 -6.80 -9.91
CA GLY A 136 -9.73 -7.45 -8.67
C GLY A 136 -9.64 -8.97 -8.73
N SER A 137 -10.20 -9.63 -7.72
CA SER A 137 -10.13 -11.08 -7.54
C SER A 137 -11.24 -11.86 -8.23
N ASN A 138 -12.23 -11.19 -8.87
CA ASN A 138 -13.40 -11.86 -9.40
C ASN A 138 -13.86 -11.21 -10.71
N ALA A 139 -13.72 -11.96 -11.81
CA ALA A 139 -14.06 -11.54 -13.18
C ALA A 139 -15.52 -11.08 -13.36
N LYS A 140 -16.42 -11.44 -12.45
CA LYS A 140 -17.82 -11.01 -12.51
C LYS A 140 -17.99 -9.50 -12.19
N TYR A 141 -17.06 -8.92 -11.46
CA TYR A 141 -17.20 -7.56 -10.91
C TYR A 141 -16.10 -6.58 -11.36
N SER A 142 -15.01 -7.10 -11.85
CA SER A 142 -13.84 -6.32 -12.31
C SER A 142 -13.01 -7.18 -13.25
N GLU A 143 -12.08 -6.58 -13.96
CA GLU A 143 -11.02 -7.32 -14.64
C GLU A 143 -10.18 -8.10 -13.62
N LEU A 144 -9.70 -9.29 -13.98
CA LEU A 144 -8.88 -10.09 -13.06
C LEU A 144 -7.49 -9.46 -12.89
N LEU A 145 -7.07 -9.36 -11.66
CA LEU A 145 -5.67 -9.11 -11.34
C LEU A 145 -4.88 -10.40 -11.61
N CYS A 146 -4.09 -10.41 -12.66
CA CYS A 146 -3.20 -11.52 -13.00
C CYS A 146 -1.75 -11.11 -12.74
N ILE A 147 -1.10 -11.77 -11.78
CA ILE A 147 0.29 -11.51 -11.40
C ILE A 147 1.05 -12.82 -11.25
N ASN A 148 2.29 -12.85 -11.71
CA ASN A 148 3.24 -13.91 -11.41
C ASN A 148 4.32 -13.35 -10.45
N PRO A 149 4.35 -13.75 -9.17
CA PRO A 149 5.33 -13.22 -8.22
C PRO A 149 6.76 -13.62 -8.52
N PHE A 150 6.97 -14.59 -9.38
CA PHE A 150 8.31 -15.08 -9.75
C PHE A 150 8.90 -14.33 -10.95
N ARG A 151 8.15 -13.49 -11.63
CA ARG A 151 8.64 -12.71 -12.74
C ARG A 151 9.27 -11.41 -12.27
N PHE A 152 10.40 -11.05 -12.85
CA PHE A 152 11.16 -9.84 -12.57
C PHE A 152 11.72 -9.26 -13.88
N PRO A 153 12.05 -7.95 -13.93
CA PRO A 153 12.62 -7.30 -15.11
C PRO A 153 14.08 -7.70 -15.34
N ASP A 154 14.55 -7.53 -16.56
CA ASP A 154 15.89 -7.99 -17.01
C ASP A 154 17.03 -7.31 -16.23
N GLU A 155 16.82 -6.12 -15.69
CA GLU A 155 17.78 -5.35 -14.88
C GLU A 155 18.01 -5.93 -13.49
N THR A 156 17.08 -6.76 -12.99
CA THR A 156 17.15 -7.36 -11.66
C THR A 156 17.87 -8.71 -11.72
N HIS A 157 18.79 -8.94 -10.78
CA HIS A 157 19.45 -10.24 -10.68
C HIS A 157 18.51 -11.27 -10.02
N VAL A 158 18.45 -12.50 -10.57
CA VAL A 158 17.54 -13.57 -10.09
C VAL A 158 17.66 -13.83 -8.58
N LEU A 159 18.88 -13.85 -8.04
CA LEU A 159 19.08 -14.06 -6.59
C LEU A 159 18.57 -12.89 -5.75
N GLU A 160 18.69 -11.67 -6.23
CA GLU A 160 18.19 -10.48 -5.57
C GLU A 160 16.64 -10.51 -5.49
N HIS A 161 15.99 -10.84 -6.59
CA HIS A 161 14.54 -11.02 -6.63
C HIS A 161 14.08 -12.15 -5.68
N ILE A 162 14.78 -13.30 -5.69
CA ILE A 162 14.46 -14.43 -4.80
C ILE A 162 14.55 -14.02 -3.33
N ASP A 163 15.59 -13.27 -2.94
CA ASP A 163 15.76 -12.83 -1.55
C ASP A 163 14.61 -11.89 -1.12
N ARG A 164 14.22 -10.94 -1.95
CA ARG A 164 13.06 -10.07 -1.71
C ARG A 164 11.75 -10.87 -1.60
N LEU A 165 11.57 -11.86 -2.49
CA LEU A 165 10.37 -12.70 -2.49
C LEU A 165 10.27 -13.56 -1.22
N VAL A 166 11.38 -14.17 -0.79
CA VAL A 166 11.45 -14.95 0.46
C VAL A 166 11.17 -14.08 1.68
N GLU A 167 11.67 -12.85 1.69
CA GLU A 167 11.38 -11.88 2.76
C GLU A 167 9.88 -11.60 2.87
N ILE A 168 9.21 -11.34 1.74
CA ILE A 168 7.74 -11.13 1.74
C ILE A 168 6.99 -12.36 2.24
N PHE A 169 7.32 -13.54 1.78
CA PHE A 169 6.68 -14.75 2.29
C PHE A 169 6.87 -14.89 3.80
N THR A 170 8.08 -14.60 4.29
CA THR A 170 8.40 -14.69 5.72
C THR A 170 7.63 -13.65 6.54
N MET A 171 7.39 -12.46 5.99
CA MET A 171 6.57 -11.43 6.64
C MET A 171 5.07 -11.74 6.62
N CYS A 172 4.59 -12.36 5.54
CA CYS A 172 3.16 -12.66 5.39
C CYS A 172 2.73 -13.95 6.09
N TRP A 173 3.64 -14.91 6.24
CA TRP A 173 3.36 -16.22 6.82
C TRP A 173 4.12 -16.42 8.12
N PRO A 174 3.46 -16.91 9.18
CA PRO A 174 4.18 -17.34 10.38
C PRO A 174 5.11 -18.50 10.04
N MET A 175 6.40 -18.20 9.95
CA MET A 175 7.45 -19.20 9.69
C MET A 175 8.34 -19.36 10.91
N TYR A 176 8.75 -20.59 11.18
CA TYR A 176 9.64 -20.93 12.30
C TYR A 176 10.69 -21.96 11.87
N ALA A 177 11.76 -22.03 12.65
CA ALA A 177 12.88 -22.95 12.44
C ALA A 177 13.45 -22.87 11.01
N ALA A 178 13.50 -23.99 10.30
CA ALA A 178 14.08 -24.10 8.96
C ALA A 178 13.12 -23.73 7.82
N MET A 179 11.87 -23.35 8.11
CA MET A 179 10.88 -23.07 7.05
C MET A 179 11.31 -22.03 6.01
N PRO A 180 11.90 -20.87 6.39
CA PRO A 180 12.38 -19.90 5.39
C PRO A 180 13.48 -20.49 4.49
N ALA A 181 14.39 -21.29 5.04
CA ALA A 181 15.46 -21.91 4.28
C ALA A 181 14.92 -22.97 3.29
N ILE A 182 13.97 -23.79 3.73
CA ILE A 182 13.29 -24.79 2.87
C ILE A 182 12.55 -24.09 1.73
N LEU A 183 11.83 -23.00 2.03
CA LEU A 183 11.12 -22.24 1.03
C LEU A 183 12.09 -21.62 0.01
N LYS A 184 13.19 -21.01 0.49
CA LYS A 184 14.23 -20.44 -0.37
C LYS A 184 14.83 -21.47 -1.31
N GLU A 185 15.18 -22.64 -0.77
CA GLU A 185 15.72 -23.76 -1.55
C GLU A 185 14.73 -24.21 -2.63
N ALA A 186 13.46 -24.40 -2.29
CA ALA A 186 12.45 -24.78 -3.26
C ALA A 186 12.24 -23.71 -4.35
N ILE A 187 12.33 -22.42 -4.02
CA ILE A 187 12.26 -21.34 -5.00
C ILE A 187 13.48 -21.39 -5.94
N LEU A 188 14.70 -21.55 -5.40
CA LEU A 188 15.92 -21.69 -6.19
C LEU A 188 15.83 -22.86 -7.19
N GLN A 189 15.35 -24.02 -6.73
CA GLN A 189 15.14 -25.19 -7.59
C GLN A 189 14.07 -24.94 -8.66
N SER A 190 12.99 -24.25 -8.32
CA SER A 190 11.95 -23.88 -9.29
C SER A 190 12.50 -23.02 -10.42
N TYR A 191 13.34 -22.04 -10.12
CA TYR A 191 14.00 -21.24 -11.16
C TYR A 191 15.00 -22.07 -11.99
N SER A 192 15.78 -22.94 -11.34
CA SER A 192 16.74 -23.82 -12.03
C SER A 192 16.03 -24.73 -13.03
N GLU A 193 14.91 -25.34 -12.65
CA GLU A 193 14.09 -26.16 -13.56
C GLU A 193 13.51 -25.36 -14.73
N CYS A 194 13.14 -24.09 -14.51
CA CYS A 194 12.74 -23.15 -15.55
C CYS A 194 13.92 -22.66 -16.42
N GLY A 195 15.14 -23.14 -16.18
CA GLY A 195 16.31 -22.89 -17.02
C GLY A 195 17.12 -21.67 -16.64
N TRP A 196 16.95 -21.12 -15.44
CA TRP A 196 17.75 -20.00 -14.95
C TRP A 196 19.10 -20.46 -14.42
N ASN A 197 20.15 -19.78 -14.80
CA ASN A 197 21.47 -19.88 -14.17
C ASN A 197 21.57 -18.87 -13.03
N MET A 198 21.72 -19.37 -11.79
CA MET A 198 21.71 -18.53 -10.58
C MET A 198 22.90 -17.56 -10.52
N VAL A 199 24.04 -17.90 -11.12
CA VAL A 199 25.26 -17.09 -11.06
C VAL A 199 25.24 -15.98 -12.10
N SER A 200 24.85 -16.31 -13.33
CA SER A 200 24.84 -15.34 -14.44
C SER A 200 23.52 -14.59 -14.60
N SER A 201 22.47 -15.00 -13.86
CA SER A 201 21.10 -14.47 -14.01
C SER A 201 20.56 -14.54 -15.44
N VAL A 202 20.91 -15.58 -16.18
CA VAL A 202 20.50 -15.78 -17.58
C VAL A 202 19.62 -17.00 -17.69
N ASN A 203 18.49 -16.87 -18.42
CA ASN A 203 17.63 -18.01 -18.75
C ASN A 203 18.10 -18.65 -20.06
N ARG A 204 18.11 -20.01 -20.13
CA ARG A 204 18.48 -20.75 -21.33
C ARG A 204 17.44 -20.72 -22.46
N PHE A 205 16.22 -20.27 -22.16
CA PHE A 205 15.12 -20.19 -23.11
C PHE A 205 14.87 -18.74 -23.55
N THR A 206 14.36 -18.59 -24.79
CA THR A 206 13.91 -17.29 -25.31
C THR A 206 12.52 -17.47 -25.93
N PRO A 207 11.48 -16.83 -25.40
CA PRO A 207 11.49 -15.96 -24.21
C PRO A 207 11.82 -16.70 -22.90
N ALA A 208 12.31 -15.96 -21.91
CA ALA A 208 12.64 -16.50 -20.60
C ALA A 208 11.41 -17.13 -19.91
N LEU A 209 11.61 -18.30 -19.32
CA LEU A 209 10.57 -18.99 -18.56
C LEU A 209 10.70 -18.66 -17.08
N PHE A 210 9.57 -18.39 -16.45
CA PHE A 210 9.49 -18.09 -15.03
C PHE A 210 8.67 -19.16 -14.31
N PRO A 211 9.05 -19.53 -13.06
CA PRO A 211 8.25 -20.43 -12.26
C PRO A 211 6.84 -19.91 -12.00
N THR A 212 5.97 -20.81 -11.58
CA THR A 212 4.64 -20.53 -11.03
C THR A 212 4.53 -21.11 -9.63
N PHE A 213 3.43 -20.85 -8.93
CA PHE A 213 3.18 -21.52 -7.66
C PHE A 213 3.01 -23.05 -7.78
N ASN A 214 2.64 -23.57 -8.96
CA ASN A 214 2.61 -25.02 -9.19
C ASN A 214 4.00 -25.62 -9.25
N ASP A 215 4.96 -24.92 -9.86
CA ASP A 215 6.36 -25.34 -9.89
C ASP A 215 6.95 -25.29 -8.47
N LEU A 216 6.72 -24.20 -7.74
CA LEU A 216 7.12 -24.10 -6.34
C LEU A 216 6.51 -25.22 -5.49
N LEU A 217 5.23 -25.54 -5.68
CA LEU A 217 4.56 -26.61 -4.93
C LEU A 217 5.22 -27.98 -5.18
N THR A 218 5.68 -28.23 -6.40
CA THR A 218 6.37 -29.45 -6.78
C THR A 218 7.75 -29.52 -6.14
N GLN A 219 8.56 -28.46 -6.26
CA GLN A 219 9.90 -28.40 -5.70
C GLN A 219 9.89 -28.39 -4.16
N LEU A 220 8.91 -27.72 -3.54
CA LEU A 220 8.78 -27.68 -2.09
C LEU A 220 8.57 -29.09 -1.49
N LYS A 221 7.77 -29.93 -2.15
CA LYS A 221 7.59 -31.31 -1.72
C LYS A 221 8.89 -32.11 -1.88
N ALA A 222 9.59 -31.99 -3.01
CA ALA A 222 10.85 -32.66 -3.26
C ALA A 222 11.92 -32.26 -2.20
N VAL A 223 12.09 -30.97 -1.93
CA VAL A 223 13.05 -30.48 -0.93
C VAL A 223 12.74 -31.01 0.47
N ILE A 224 11.46 -31.07 0.86
CA ILE A 224 11.08 -31.61 2.17
C ILE A 224 11.36 -33.12 2.22
N ASP A 225 11.01 -33.87 1.19
CA ASP A 225 11.16 -35.32 1.14
C ASP A 225 12.64 -35.73 1.12
N ASP A 226 13.49 -35.00 0.40
CA ASP A 226 14.94 -35.27 0.30
C ASP A 226 15.74 -34.81 1.54
N SER A 227 15.13 -34.01 2.41
CA SER A 227 15.80 -33.47 3.60
C SER A 227 16.12 -34.55 4.63
N ALA A 228 17.15 -34.31 5.44
CA ALA A 228 17.53 -35.20 6.55
C ALA A 228 16.69 -35.01 7.83
N TYR A 229 15.58 -34.25 7.76
CA TYR A 229 14.72 -34.03 8.93
C TYR A 229 13.95 -35.29 9.34
N SER A 230 13.58 -35.36 10.63
CA SER A 230 12.70 -36.42 11.13
C SER A 230 11.34 -36.42 10.44
N GLN A 231 10.67 -37.56 10.40
CA GLN A 231 9.35 -37.70 9.78
C GLN A 231 8.31 -36.72 10.38
N GLU A 232 8.40 -36.46 11.66
CA GLU A 232 7.54 -35.50 12.36
C GLU A 232 7.76 -34.07 11.84
N LEU A 233 9.02 -33.64 11.70
CA LEU A 233 9.37 -32.33 11.15
C LEU A 233 8.94 -32.19 9.67
N LYS A 234 9.17 -33.23 8.87
CA LYS A 234 8.70 -33.25 7.48
C LYS A 234 7.18 -33.08 7.39
N SER A 235 6.44 -33.80 8.25
CA SER A 235 4.98 -33.70 8.34
C SER A 235 4.54 -32.26 8.72
N ASN A 236 5.21 -31.64 9.68
CA ASN A 236 4.94 -30.26 10.12
C ASN A 236 5.23 -29.23 9.01
N TYR A 237 6.36 -29.37 8.31
CA TYR A 237 6.69 -28.48 7.19
C TYR A 237 5.73 -28.64 6.02
N THR A 238 5.36 -29.90 5.69
CA THR A 238 4.35 -30.19 4.67
C THR A 238 3.00 -29.58 5.07
N GLY A 239 2.55 -29.80 6.30
CA GLY A 239 1.29 -29.24 6.81
C GLY A 239 1.25 -27.71 6.75
N SER A 240 2.38 -27.06 7.00
CA SER A 240 2.46 -25.59 7.02
C SER A 240 2.73 -24.99 5.65
N LEU A 241 3.86 -25.32 5.01
CA LEU A 241 4.30 -24.64 3.78
C LEU A 241 3.53 -25.14 2.54
N VAL A 242 3.47 -26.47 2.36
CA VAL A 242 2.81 -27.05 1.18
C VAL A 242 1.33 -26.70 1.15
N THR A 243 0.66 -26.70 2.30
CA THR A 243 -0.77 -26.34 2.38
C THR A 243 -1.00 -24.87 2.01
N ARG A 244 -0.14 -23.96 2.48
CA ARG A 244 -0.22 -22.52 2.13
C ARG A 244 0.02 -22.30 0.63
N VAL A 245 1.11 -22.83 0.07
CA VAL A 245 1.38 -22.70 -1.36
C VAL A 245 0.25 -23.31 -2.19
N LYS A 246 -0.26 -24.47 -1.80
CA LYS A 246 -1.41 -25.11 -2.48
C LYS A 246 -2.66 -24.24 -2.44
N SER A 247 -2.90 -23.49 -1.36
CA SER A 247 -4.06 -22.56 -1.29
C SER A 247 -3.97 -21.40 -2.28
N LEU A 248 -2.75 -21.07 -2.75
CA LEU A 248 -2.53 -20.03 -3.77
C LEU A 248 -2.72 -20.55 -5.20
N THR A 249 -2.68 -21.87 -5.41
CA THR A 249 -2.88 -22.48 -6.74
C THR A 249 -4.35 -22.81 -7.04
N ASN A 250 -5.25 -22.68 -6.08
CA ASN A 250 -6.63 -23.11 -6.21
C ASN A 250 -7.63 -21.94 -6.11
N GLY A 251 -8.84 -22.18 -6.66
CA GLY A 251 -9.95 -21.25 -6.57
C GLY A 251 -9.63 -19.87 -7.17
N LEU A 252 -10.12 -18.81 -6.53
CA LEU A 252 -9.88 -17.43 -7.00
C LEU A 252 -8.39 -17.02 -6.90
N ASN A 253 -7.65 -17.57 -5.94
CA ASN A 253 -6.23 -17.29 -5.82
C ASN A 253 -5.45 -17.82 -7.04
N GLY A 254 -5.78 -19.03 -7.52
CA GLY A 254 -5.17 -19.59 -8.71
C GLY A 254 -5.46 -18.81 -10.00
N LEU A 255 -6.52 -18.00 -10.03
CA LEU A 255 -6.81 -17.09 -11.13
C LEU A 255 -5.97 -15.80 -11.04
N ILE A 256 -5.65 -15.36 -9.82
CA ILE A 256 -4.81 -14.18 -9.59
C ILE A 256 -3.34 -14.51 -9.87
N PHE A 257 -2.86 -15.63 -9.30
CA PHE A 257 -1.48 -16.06 -9.43
C PHE A 257 -1.30 -16.97 -10.65
N CYS A 258 -1.37 -16.39 -11.84
CA CYS A 258 -1.32 -17.10 -13.10
C CYS A 258 0.04 -16.88 -13.82
N GLY A 259 0.28 -17.66 -14.88
CA GLY A 259 1.49 -17.51 -15.70
C GLY A 259 1.41 -16.33 -16.68
N GLU A 260 0.20 -15.99 -17.13
CA GLU A 260 -0.07 -14.81 -17.97
C GLU A 260 -0.39 -13.63 -17.06
N GLU A 261 0.54 -12.71 -16.96
CA GLU A 261 0.41 -11.55 -16.06
C GLU A 261 0.17 -10.25 -16.81
N ILE A 262 -0.39 -9.27 -16.08
CA ILE A 262 -0.51 -7.90 -16.56
C ILE A 262 0.88 -7.27 -16.58
N ASP A 263 1.21 -6.58 -17.67
CA ASP A 263 2.48 -5.89 -17.82
C ASP A 263 2.70 -4.80 -16.76
N ASN A 264 3.96 -4.62 -16.36
CA ASN A 264 4.33 -3.63 -15.37
C ASN A 264 3.99 -2.19 -15.79
N ALA A 265 4.17 -1.86 -17.08
CA ALA A 265 3.78 -0.55 -17.59
C ALA A 265 2.27 -0.31 -17.48
N GLU A 266 1.45 -1.34 -17.73
CA GLU A 266 -0.01 -1.26 -17.54
C GLU A 266 -0.41 -1.10 -16.08
N LEU A 267 0.34 -1.71 -15.14
CA LEU A 267 0.08 -1.60 -13.72
C LEU A 267 0.55 -0.28 -13.10
N PHE A 268 1.72 0.21 -13.49
CA PHE A 268 2.41 1.27 -12.76
C PHE A 268 2.50 2.61 -13.51
N ASP A 269 2.30 2.61 -14.83
CA ASP A 269 2.36 3.82 -15.64
C ASP A 269 0.97 4.27 -16.16
N SER A 270 -0.10 3.65 -15.62
CA SER A 270 -1.48 4.01 -15.90
C SER A 270 -2.29 4.23 -14.60
N ASN A 271 -3.55 4.67 -14.74
CA ASN A 271 -4.43 4.79 -13.59
C ASN A 271 -5.08 3.45 -13.26
N VAL A 272 -4.70 2.85 -12.14
CA VAL A 272 -5.15 1.52 -11.75
C VAL A 272 -5.72 1.51 -10.33
N ILE A 273 -6.84 0.81 -10.16
CA ILE A 273 -7.41 0.48 -8.85
C ILE A 273 -7.37 -1.04 -8.69
N ILE A 274 -6.69 -1.50 -7.65
CA ILE A 274 -6.60 -2.91 -7.28
C ILE A 274 -7.52 -3.16 -6.09
N ASP A 275 -8.68 -3.73 -6.37
CA ASP A 275 -9.70 -4.05 -5.36
C ASP A 275 -9.49 -5.45 -4.78
N LEU A 276 -8.93 -5.50 -3.58
CA LEU A 276 -8.71 -6.73 -2.81
C LEU A 276 -9.82 -6.96 -1.76
N SER A 277 -10.86 -6.13 -1.72
CA SER A 277 -11.88 -6.17 -0.66
C SER A 277 -12.61 -7.51 -0.57
N ARG A 278 -12.70 -8.24 -1.68
CA ARG A 278 -13.38 -9.54 -1.77
C ARG A 278 -12.50 -10.74 -1.41
N ILE A 279 -11.21 -10.55 -1.22
CA ILE A 279 -10.30 -11.62 -0.75
C ILE A 279 -10.53 -11.80 0.75
N GLY A 280 -10.89 -13.02 1.17
CA GLY A 280 -11.17 -13.29 2.59
C GLY A 280 -9.93 -13.41 3.47
N SER A 281 -8.83 -13.95 2.92
CA SER A 281 -7.59 -14.18 3.66
C SER A 281 -6.74 -12.92 3.79
N GLN A 282 -6.42 -12.53 5.03
CA GLN A 282 -5.48 -11.43 5.29
C GLN A 282 -4.07 -11.75 4.82
N GLU A 283 -3.63 -13.01 4.99
CA GLU A 283 -2.32 -13.47 4.51
C GLU A 283 -2.20 -13.29 2.98
N THR A 284 -3.24 -13.68 2.23
CA THR A 284 -3.26 -13.51 0.76
C THR A 284 -3.27 -12.04 0.35
N LYS A 285 -4.05 -11.19 1.04
CA LYS A 285 -4.04 -9.74 0.78
C LYS A 285 -2.65 -9.14 1.01
N SER A 286 -2.04 -9.46 2.15
CA SER A 286 -0.70 -8.97 2.49
C SER A 286 0.34 -9.44 1.47
N LEU A 287 0.25 -10.70 1.03
CA LEU A 287 1.13 -11.26 0.01
C LEU A 287 0.99 -10.51 -1.33
N ILE A 288 -0.23 -10.29 -1.80
CA ILE A 288 -0.47 -9.53 -3.05
C ILE A 288 0.08 -8.11 -2.93
N MET A 289 -0.18 -7.41 -1.82
CA MET A 289 0.33 -6.07 -1.57
C MET A 289 1.87 -6.05 -1.57
N GLY A 290 2.50 -7.01 -0.91
CA GLY A 290 3.96 -7.14 -0.88
C GLY A 290 4.55 -7.38 -2.27
N ILE A 291 3.97 -8.28 -3.07
CA ILE A 291 4.38 -8.56 -4.45
C ILE A 291 4.26 -7.30 -5.31
N LEU A 292 3.15 -6.55 -5.20
CA LEU A 292 2.97 -5.32 -5.97
C LEU A 292 4.00 -4.25 -5.60
N VAL A 293 4.38 -4.16 -4.32
CA VAL A 293 5.42 -3.21 -3.87
C VAL A 293 6.80 -3.60 -4.42
N ILE A 294 7.18 -4.89 -4.40
CA ILE A 294 8.43 -5.34 -5.03
C ILE A 294 8.41 -5.01 -6.52
N ARG A 295 7.37 -5.41 -7.24
CA ARG A 295 7.26 -5.16 -8.69
C ARG A 295 7.34 -3.68 -9.03
N LEU A 296 6.71 -2.81 -8.22
CA LEU A 296 6.85 -1.36 -8.37
C LEU A 296 8.30 -0.91 -8.14
N SER A 297 8.97 -1.43 -7.12
CA SER A 297 10.37 -1.11 -6.82
C SER A 297 11.35 -1.58 -7.90
N GLU A 298 11.05 -2.69 -8.54
CA GLU A 298 11.86 -3.26 -9.64
C GLU A 298 11.56 -2.59 -10.99
N HIS A 299 10.38 -2.00 -11.15
CA HIS A 299 9.98 -1.27 -12.36
C HIS A 299 10.56 0.15 -12.42
N ARG A 300 10.91 0.77 -11.29
CA ARG A 300 11.43 2.15 -11.16
C ARG A 300 12.94 2.18 -11.06
#